data_62cc5a94eea4c8c1f5827f38b4990458
#
_entry.id   62cc5a94eea4c8c1f5827f38b4990458
#
_cell.length_a   1.000
_cell.length_b   1.000
_cell.length_c   1.000
_cell.angle_alpha   90.00
_cell.angle_beta   90.00
_cell.angle_gamma   90.00
#
_symmetry.space_group_name_H-M   'P 1'
#
loop_
_entity.id
_entity.type
_entity.pdbx_description
1 polymer ?
#
loop_
_entity_poly.entity_id
_entity_poly.type
_entity_poly.pdbx_seq_one_letter_code
_entity_poly.pdbx_strand_id
1 'polypeptide(L)'
;MLAGKPDYKVTGGSISFAGRDLLAMTPEERSWAGIFLSFQYPVEIPGVSITNFMKTAVNARRKAAGEPELSAGAFLKLLKEKMAFVQMKPEFAKREVNVGFSGGEKKRNEIFQMAMLDPVFGILDETDSGLDVDALKIVAEGVNSLKSDEKAFMIITHYQKLLEYIVPDVVHILKDGQIVRTGGRELADLVWKNGFEGIDE
;
A
#
# COMPACT_ATOMS: atom_id res chain seq x y z
N MET A 1 4.63 -2.83 12.25
CA MET A 1 5.95 -3.48 12.39
C MET A 1 6.72 -3.48 11.08
N LEU A 2 6.23 -4.05 9.98
CA LEU A 2 6.95 -4.15 8.69
C LEU A 2 7.38 -2.79 8.11
N ALA A 3 6.58 -1.74 8.26
CA ALA A 3 6.94 -0.38 7.84
C ALA A 3 7.82 0.39 8.82
N GLY A 4 8.22 -0.22 9.94
CA GLY A 4 9.17 0.39 10.89
C GLY A 4 8.55 1.35 11.91
N LYS A 5 7.24 1.24 12.23
CA LYS A 5 6.65 2.09 13.26
C LYS A 5 7.35 1.88 14.61
N PRO A 6 7.86 2.94 15.26
CA PRO A 6 8.74 2.82 16.42
C PRO A 6 8.06 2.30 17.69
N ASP A 7 6.73 2.38 17.76
CA ASP A 7 5.94 1.90 18.91
C ASP A 7 5.96 0.36 19.07
N TYR A 8 6.41 -0.36 18.05
CA TYR A 8 6.45 -1.82 18.06
C TYR A 8 7.87 -2.32 18.29
N LYS A 9 8.07 -3.01 19.41
CA LYS A 9 9.32 -3.69 19.74
C LYS A 9 9.22 -5.17 19.37
N VAL A 10 10.09 -5.63 18.47
CA VAL A 10 10.22 -7.05 18.17
C VAL A 10 11.01 -7.72 19.29
N THR A 11 10.41 -8.74 19.92
CA THR A 11 10.99 -9.45 21.06
C THR A 11 11.70 -10.74 20.66
N GLY A 12 11.52 -11.19 19.42
CA GLY A 12 12.16 -12.41 18.90
C GLY A 12 11.85 -12.64 17.44
N GLY A 13 12.56 -13.58 16.82
CA GLY A 13 12.43 -13.88 15.40
C GLY A 13 13.24 -12.97 14.50
N SER A 14 13.16 -13.20 13.19
CA SER A 14 13.86 -12.42 12.16
C SER A 14 12.94 -12.17 10.97
N ILE A 15 13.18 -11.08 10.25
CA ILE A 15 12.46 -10.74 9.02
C ILE A 15 13.50 -10.39 7.97
N SER A 16 13.51 -11.16 6.86
CA SER A 16 14.36 -10.87 5.71
C SER A 16 13.55 -10.25 4.58
N PHE A 17 14.05 -9.18 3.99
CA PHE A 17 13.50 -8.55 2.79
C PHE A 17 14.60 -8.34 1.75
N ALA A 18 14.46 -8.95 0.59
CA ALA A 18 15.47 -8.92 -0.48
C ALA A 18 16.88 -9.28 0.01
N GLY A 19 16.99 -10.31 0.88
CA GLY A 19 18.26 -10.77 1.46
C GLY A 19 18.85 -9.89 2.57
N ARG A 20 18.15 -8.84 3.00
CA ARG A 20 18.58 -7.91 4.05
C ARG A 20 17.75 -8.13 5.32
N ASP A 21 18.37 -7.93 6.48
CA ASP A 21 17.64 -7.92 7.76
C ASP A 21 16.76 -6.67 7.84
N LEU A 22 15.43 -6.86 7.75
CA LEU A 22 14.46 -5.78 7.79
C LEU A 22 14.44 -5.08 9.16
N LEU A 23 14.73 -5.80 10.24
CA LEU A 23 14.68 -5.23 11.59
C LEU A 23 15.82 -4.24 11.85
N ALA A 24 16.93 -4.38 11.14
CA ALA A 24 18.07 -3.46 11.19
C ALA A 24 17.85 -2.18 10.36
N MET A 25 16.81 -2.14 9.49
CA MET A 25 16.54 -1.00 8.59
C MET A 25 15.67 0.05 9.27
N THR A 26 16.02 1.33 9.06
CA THR A 26 15.12 2.45 9.43
C THR A 26 13.85 2.47 8.57
N PRO A 27 12.78 3.17 8.96
CA PRO A 27 11.57 3.29 8.12
C PRO A 27 11.86 3.86 6.73
N GLU A 28 12.78 4.82 6.62
CA GLU A 28 13.20 5.42 5.36
C GLU A 28 13.91 4.39 4.47
N GLU A 29 14.84 3.63 5.03
CA GLU A 29 15.57 2.57 4.31
C GLU A 29 14.63 1.49 3.79
N ARG A 30 13.59 1.12 4.56
CA ARG A 30 12.54 0.18 4.13
C ARG A 30 11.76 0.75 2.94
N SER A 31 11.37 2.02 3.01
CA SER A 31 10.69 2.72 1.91
C SER A 31 11.58 2.79 0.65
N TRP A 32 12.87 3.11 0.81
CA TRP A 32 13.82 3.14 -0.31
C TRP A 32 14.08 1.75 -0.89
N ALA A 33 14.07 0.72 -0.06
CA ALA A 33 14.17 -0.68 -0.52
C ALA A 33 12.93 -1.15 -1.29
N GLY A 34 11.85 -0.38 -1.30
CA GLY A 34 10.64 -0.67 -2.07
C GLY A 34 9.46 -1.17 -1.26
N ILE A 35 9.46 -1.00 0.06
CA ILE A 35 8.28 -1.28 0.88
C ILE A 35 7.37 -0.05 0.89
N PHE A 36 6.08 -0.27 0.67
CA PHE A 36 5.02 0.73 0.77
C PHE A 36 3.94 0.26 1.73
N LEU A 37 3.42 1.16 2.56
CA LEU A 37 2.26 0.90 3.42
C LEU A 37 1.15 1.89 3.10
N SER A 38 -0.01 1.38 2.69
CA SER A 38 -1.27 2.11 2.71
C SER A 38 -1.88 1.96 4.10
N PHE A 39 -2.02 3.07 4.80
CA PHE A 39 -2.49 3.07 6.19
C PHE A 39 -3.99 2.83 6.29
N GLN A 40 -4.43 2.16 7.34
CA GLN A 40 -5.84 2.08 7.71
C GLN A 40 -6.46 3.49 7.83
N TYR A 41 -5.74 4.39 8.50
CA TYR A 41 -6.09 5.80 8.62
C TYR A 41 -5.00 6.67 7.99
N PRO A 42 -5.20 7.17 6.75
CA PRO A 42 -4.21 7.99 6.07
C PRO A 42 -3.91 9.28 6.82
N VAL A 43 -2.62 9.55 7.04
CA VAL A 43 -2.14 10.71 7.80
C VAL A 43 -2.32 12.00 7.00
N GLU A 44 -2.74 13.06 7.68
CA GLU A 44 -2.76 14.43 7.13
C GLU A 44 -1.41 15.11 7.38
N ILE A 45 -0.91 15.82 6.36
CA ILE A 45 0.35 16.58 6.46
C ILE A 45 0.06 18.05 6.11
N PRO A 46 -0.34 18.85 7.09
CA PRO A 46 -0.59 20.28 6.86
C PRO A 46 0.66 21.03 6.38
N GLY A 47 0.48 21.99 5.49
CA GLY A 47 1.57 22.79 4.93
C GLY A 47 2.37 22.13 3.82
N VAL A 48 2.13 20.84 3.50
CA VAL A 48 2.88 20.11 2.48
C VAL A 48 1.95 19.73 1.34
N SER A 49 2.16 20.28 0.15
CA SER A 49 1.37 19.90 -1.03
C SER A 49 1.72 18.50 -1.51
N ILE A 50 0.71 17.80 -2.12
CA ILE A 50 0.93 16.49 -2.76
C ILE A 50 2.11 16.53 -3.74
N THR A 51 2.21 17.58 -4.55
CA THR A 51 3.33 17.75 -5.49
C THR A 51 4.69 17.75 -4.78
N ASN A 52 4.84 18.54 -3.72
CA ASN A 52 6.11 18.65 -2.99
C ASN A 52 6.44 17.34 -2.25
N PHE A 53 5.45 16.74 -1.61
CA PHE A 53 5.59 15.45 -0.94
C PHE A 53 6.10 14.38 -1.90
N MET A 54 5.40 14.19 -3.04
CA MET A 54 5.77 13.17 -4.01
C MET A 54 7.10 13.44 -4.69
N LYS A 55 7.42 14.71 -4.99
CA LYS A 55 8.74 15.05 -5.57
C LYS A 55 9.87 14.65 -4.63
N THR A 56 9.73 14.97 -3.34
CA THR A 56 10.72 14.61 -2.33
C THR A 56 10.84 13.10 -2.18
N ALA A 57 9.72 12.38 -2.06
CA ALA A 57 9.72 10.93 -1.86
C ALA A 57 10.31 10.17 -3.06
N VAL A 58 9.91 10.52 -4.29
CA VAL A 58 10.43 9.89 -5.52
C VAL A 58 11.94 10.14 -5.66
N ASN A 59 12.39 11.39 -5.47
CA ASN A 59 13.80 11.72 -5.61
C ASN A 59 14.67 11.12 -4.50
N ALA A 60 14.16 11.03 -3.25
CA ALA A 60 14.86 10.34 -2.16
C ALA A 60 15.09 8.86 -2.48
N ARG A 61 14.06 8.18 -3.03
CA ARG A 61 14.18 6.78 -3.44
C ARG A 61 15.18 6.59 -4.58
N ARG A 62 15.12 7.46 -5.62
CA ARG A 62 16.06 7.44 -6.74
C ARG A 62 17.50 7.64 -6.27
N LYS A 63 17.72 8.62 -5.38
CA LYS A 63 19.02 8.86 -4.77
C LYS A 63 19.55 7.64 -4.01
N ALA A 64 18.69 6.98 -3.24
CA ALA A 64 19.06 5.75 -2.52
C ALA A 64 19.42 4.60 -3.48
N ALA A 65 18.81 4.55 -4.68
CA ALA A 65 19.13 3.61 -5.75
C ALA A 65 20.36 4.03 -6.60
N GLY A 66 21.02 5.14 -6.27
CA GLY A 66 22.14 5.67 -7.08
C GLY A 66 21.72 6.33 -8.40
N GLU A 67 20.44 6.63 -8.56
CA GLU A 67 19.89 7.25 -9.76
C GLU A 67 19.84 8.78 -9.64
N PRO A 68 19.96 9.52 -10.74
CA PRO A 68 19.81 10.98 -10.72
C PRO A 68 18.35 11.37 -10.39
N GLU A 69 18.18 12.52 -9.75
CA GLU A 69 16.86 13.11 -9.53
C GLU A 69 16.12 13.36 -10.85
N LEU A 70 14.79 13.24 -10.82
CA LEU A 70 13.97 13.59 -11.96
C LEU A 70 14.05 15.10 -12.23
N SER A 71 14.22 15.49 -13.49
CA SER A 71 14.03 16.88 -13.88
C SER A 71 12.58 17.32 -13.56
N ALA A 72 12.38 18.62 -13.38
CA ALA A 72 11.06 19.18 -13.12
C ALA A 72 10.01 18.76 -14.18
N GLY A 73 10.40 18.75 -15.46
CA GLY A 73 9.52 18.34 -16.56
C GLY A 73 9.17 16.85 -16.49
N ALA A 74 10.17 15.98 -16.25
CA ALA A 74 9.94 14.53 -16.13
C ALA A 74 9.04 14.21 -14.92
N PHE A 75 9.29 14.87 -13.78
CA PHE A 75 8.45 14.68 -12.61
C PHE A 75 7.00 15.12 -12.84
N LEU A 76 6.77 16.30 -13.45
CA LEU A 76 5.42 16.78 -13.74
C LEU A 76 4.68 15.89 -14.74
N LYS A 77 5.38 15.30 -15.70
CA LYS A 77 4.81 14.30 -16.63
C LYS A 77 4.35 13.06 -15.85
N LEU A 78 5.23 12.49 -15.03
CA LEU A 78 4.92 11.33 -14.19
C LEU A 78 3.73 11.62 -13.26
N LEU A 79 3.75 12.76 -12.57
CA LEU A 79 2.67 13.18 -11.67
C LEU A 79 1.32 13.19 -12.38
N LYS A 80 1.23 13.85 -13.55
CA LYS A 80 -0.01 13.93 -14.33
C LYS A 80 -0.49 12.55 -14.80
N GLU A 81 0.42 11.71 -15.27
CA GLU A 81 0.12 10.34 -15.72
C GLU A 81 -0.48 9.52 -14.57
N LYS A 82 0.16 9.52 -13.38
CA LYS A 82 -0.30 8.74 -12.24
C LYS A 82 -1.57 9.31 -11.61
N MET A 83 -1.79 10.63 -11.64
CA MET A 83 -3.06 11.22 -11.23
C MET A 83 -4.21 10.81 -12.16
N ALA A 84 -3.97 10.85 -13.47
CA ALA A 84 -4.97 10.40 -14.45
C ALA A 84 -5.32 8.92 -14.27
N PHE A 85 -4.31 8.09 -14.02
CA PHE A 85 -4.45 6.66 -13.77
C PHE A 85 -5.41 6.34 -12.61
N VAL A 86 -5.29 7.06 -11.48
CA VAL A 86 -6.20 6.88 -10.33
C VAL A 86 -7.43 7.80 -10.38
N GLN A 87 -7.72 8.42 -11.53
CA GLN A 87 -8.83 9.35 -11.72
C GLN A 87 -8.86 10.48 -10.68
N MET A 88 -7.70 10.98 -10.30
CA MET A 88 -7.54 12.11 -9.39
C MET A 88 -7.53 13.42 -10.19
N LYS A 89 -8.37 14.38 -9.77
CA LYS A 89 -8.44 15.69 -10.43
C LYS A 89 -7.13 16.47 -10.28
N PRO A 90 -6.66 17.18 -11.32
CA PRO A 90 -5.38 17.89 -11.31
C PRO A 90 -5.23 18.93 -10.18
N GLU A 91 -6.33 19.52 -9.73
CA GLU A 91 -6.29 20.49 -8.63
C GLU A 91 -5.79 19.92 -7.30
N PHE A 92 -5.94 18.60 -7.09
CA PHE A 92 -5.42 17.92 -5.89
C PHE A 92 -3.89 18.01 -5.78
N ALA A 93 -3.18 18.13 -6.89
CA ALA A 93 -1.72 18.25 -6.88
C ALA A 93 -1.21 19.40 -5.99
N LYS A 94 -1.97 20.49 -5.88
CA LYS A 94 -1.63 21.67 -5.10
C LYS A 94 -2.18 21.64 -3.67
N ARG A 95 -3.09 20.71 -3.36
CA ARG A 95 -3.65 20.56 -2.02
C ARG A 95 -2.64 19.93 -1.07
N GLU A 96 -2.78 20.22 0.19
CA GLU A 96 -2.03 19.60 1.27
C GLU A 96 -2.40 18.11 1.38
N VAL A 97 -1.41 17.27 1.71
CA VAL A 97 -1.59 15.80 1.75
C VAL A 97 -2.71 15.44 2.72
N ASN A 98 -3.79 14.88 2.19
CA ASN A 98 -4.96 14.37 2.90
C ASN A 98 -5.77 15.40 3.72
N VAL A 99 -5.37 16.67 3.80
CA VAL A 99 -6.06 17.68 4.60
C VAL A 99 -7.42 18.01 3.99
N GLY A 100 -8.48 17.77 4.77
CA GLY A 100 -9.85 17.99 4.33
C GLY A 100 -10.31 17.08 3.18
N PHE A 101 -9.67 15.93 2.99
CA PHE A 101 -10.11 14.91 2.03
C PHE A 101 -11.19 14.03 2.65
N SER A 102 -12.17 13.64 1.84
CA SER A 102 -13.07 12.55 2.18
C SER A 102 -12.32 11.21 2.31
N GLY A 103 -12.93 10.21 2.94
CA GLY A 103 -12.32 8.88 3.06
C GLY A 103 -11.89 8.29 1.72
N GLY A 104 -12.77 8.36 0.71
CA GLY A 104 -12.47 7.88 -0.64
C GLY A 104 -11.35 8.66 -1.34
N GLU A 105 -11.29 9.99 -1.14
CA GLU A 105 -10.19 10.81 -1.66
C GLU A 105 -8.86 10.49 -0.99
N LYS A 106 -8.85 10.23 0.33
CA LYS A 106 -7.64 9.79 1.06
C LYS A 106 -7.14 8.46 0.53
N LYS A 107 -8.01 7.46 0.36
CA LYS A 107 -7.62 6.14 -0.17
C LYS A 107 -7.15 6.23 -1.62
N ARG A 108 -7.82 7.02 -2.45
CA ARG A 108 -7.35 7.30 -3.82
C ARG A 108 -5.97 7.95 -3.84
N ASN A 109 -5.70 8.88 -2.90
CA ASN A 109 -4.38 9.50 -2.77
C ASN A 109 -3.32 8.49 -2.33
N GLU A 110 -3.64 7.49 -1.51
CA GLU A 110 -2.69 6.41 -1.16
C GLU A 110 -2.35 5.53 -2.37
N ILE A 111 -3.35 5.15 -3.18
CA ILE A 111 -3.11 4.40 -4.43
C ILE A 111 -2.30 5.25 -5.42
N PHE A 112 -2.56 6.56 -5.49
CA PHE A 112 -1.73 7.47 -6.27
C PHE A 112 -0.27 7.48 -5.78
N GLN A 113 -0.05 7.59 -4.47
CA GLN A 113 1.30 7.53 -3.89
C GLN A 113 1.99 6.19 -4.19
N MET A 114 1.27 5.08 -4.07
CA MET A 114 1.76 3.75 -4.43
C MET A 114 2.16 3.68 -5.92
N ALA A 115 1.33 4.21 -6.82
CA ALA A 115 1.63 4.24 -8.25
C ALA A 115 2.81 5.14 -8.61
N MET A 116 3.03 6.24 -7.86
CA MET A 116 4.18 7.14 -8.02
C MET A 116 5.48 6.51 -7.53
N LEU A 117 5.43 5.76 -6.44
CA LEU A 117 6.60 5.13 -5.81
C LEU A 117 6.92 3.77 -6.41
N ASP A 118 5.97 3.12 -7.06
CA ASP A 118 6.13 1.82 -7.72
C ASP A 118 6.86 0.78 -6.83
N PRO A 119 6.26 0.36 -5.71
CA PRO A 119 6.93 -0.47 -4.72
C PRO A 119 7.17 -1.89 -5.21
N VAL A 120 8.19 -2.56 -4.66
CA VAL A 120 8.42 -4.01 -4.79
C VAL A 120 7.47 -4.79 -3.89
N PHE A 121 7.18 -4.24 -2.70
CA PHE A 121 6.26 -4.84 -1.74
C PHE A 121 5.26 -3.80 -1.23
N GLY A 122 4.00 -3.95 -1.62
CA GLY A 122 2.89 -3.12 -1.17
C GLY A 122 2.12 -3.80 -0.03
N ILE A 123 1.90 -3.07 1.06
CA ILE A 123 1.06 -3.50 2.18
C ILE A 123 -0.18 -2.61 2.19
N LEU A 124 -1.35 -3.20 2.02
CA LEU A 124 -2.63 -2.49 2.04
C LEU A 124 -3.40 -2.91 3.29
N ASP A 125 -3.47 -1.99 4.26
CA ASP A 125 -4.10 -2.24 5.56
C ASP A 125 -5.51 -1.66 5.57
N GLU A 126 -6.52 -2.55 5.46
CA GLU A 126 -7.95 -2.22 5.39
C GLU A 126 -8.26 -1.06 4.43
N THR A 127 -7.63 -1.08 3.26
CA THR A 127 -7.75 0.00 2.26
C THR A 127 -9.16 0.11 1.68
N ASP A 128 -9.97 -0.89 1.86
CA ASP A 128 -11.37 -1.03 1.46
C ASP A 128 -12.36 -0.42 2.47
N SER A 129 -11.94 -0.12 3.70
CA SER A 129 -12.82 0.38 4.76
C SER A 129 -13.41 1.75 4.41
N GLY A 130 -14.76 1.83 4.44
CA GLY A 130 -15.49 3.08 4.18
C GLY A 130 -15.51 3.55 2.73
N LEU A 131 -15.12 2.70 1.77
CA LEU A 131 -15.19 2.98 0.35
C LEU A 131 -16.56 2.62 -0.25
N ASP A 132 -17.03 3.45 -1.17
CA ASP A 132 -18.08 3.05 -2.10
C ASP A 132 -17.53 2.08 -3.17
N VAL A 133 -18.46 1.50 -3.95
CA VAL A 133 -18.10 0.49 -4.96
C VAL A 133 -17.15 1.03 -6.03
N ASP A 134 -17.28 2.30 -6.41
CA ASP A 134 -16.45 2.89 -7.46
C ASP A 134 -15.03 3.19 -6.95
N ALA A 135 -14.91 3.70 -5.73
CA ALA A 135 -13.61 3.89 -5.09
C ALA A 135 -12.88 2.54 -4.87
N LEU A 136 -13.63 1.48 -4.50
CA LEU A 136 -13.09 0.14 -4.34
C LEU A 136 -12.52 -0.41 -5.66
N LYS A 137 -13.21 -0.20 -6.78
CA LYS A 137 -12.72 -0.58 -8.11
C LYS A 137 -11.42 0.13 -8.47
N ILE A 138 -11.32 1.44 -8.22
CA ILE A 138 -10.11 2.22 -8.49
C ILE A 138 -8.93 1.68 -7.68
N VAL A 139 -9.14 1.35 -6.40
CA VAL A 139 -8.13 0.72 -5.56
C VAL A 139 -7.67 -0.61 -6.16
N ALA A 140 -8.63 -1.45 -6.54
CA ALA A 140 -8.34 -2.77 -7.10
C ALA A 140 -7.63 -2.69 -8.46
N GLU A 141 -8.07 -1.80 -9.35
CA GLU A 141 -7.42 -1.54 -10.64
C GLU A 141 -5.98 -1.02 -10.41
N GLY A 142 -5.80 -0.13 -9.42
CA GLY A 142 -4.49 0.37 -9.02
C GLY A 142 -3.52 -0.75 -8.63
N VAL A 143 -3.97 -1.65 -7.76
CA VAL A 143 -3.16 -2.81 -7.34
C VAL A 143 -2.89 -3.76 -8.51
N ASN A 144 -3.94 -4.15 -9.25
CA ASN A 144 -3.80 -5.12 -10.34
C ASN A 144 -2.87 -4.63 -11.46
N SER A 145 -2.87 -3.32 -11.75
CA SER A 145 -2.00 -2.75 -12.78
C SER A 145 -0.52 -2.67 -12.37
N LEU A 146 -0.25 -2.71 -11.06
CA LEU A 146 1.10 -2.72 -10.51
C LEU A 146 1.64 -4.13 -10.28
N LYS A 147 0.80 -5.17 -10.38
CA LYS A 147 1.23 -6.58 -10.26
C LYS A 147 2.24 -6.94 -11.34
N SER A 148 3.28 -7.66 -10.95
CA SER A 148 4.24 -8.32 -11.83
C SER A 148 4.93 -9.45 -11.09
N ASP A 149 5.69 -10.29 -11.79
CA ASP A 149 6.45 -11.39 -11.19
C ASP A 149 7.53 -10.91 -10.19
N GLU A 150 7.89 -9.63 -10.24
CA GLU A 150 8.90 -9.02 -9.37
C GLU A 150 8.29 -8.28 -8.17
N LYS A 151 6.96 -8.25 -8.05
CA LYS A 151 6.25 -7.48 -7.01
C LYS A 151 5.28 -8.32 -6.23
N ALA A 152 5.19 -8.03 -4.94
CA ALA A 152 4.23 -8.66 -4.05
C ALA A 152 3.32 -7.62 -3.38
N PHE A 153 2.06 -8.00 -3.18
CA PHE A 153 1.09 -7.19 -2.44
C PHE A 153 0.49 -8.02 -1.31
N MET A 154 0.61 -7.52 -0.09
CA MET A 154 -0.08 -8.07 1.08
C MET A 154 -1.30 -7.21 1.38
N ILE A 155 -2.47 -7.81 1.32
CA ILE A 155 -3.74 -7.13 1.55
C ILE A 155 -4.33 -7.67 2.84
N ILE A 156 -4.57 -6.78 3.80
CA ILE A 156 -5.29 -7.08 5.03
C ILE A 156 -6.70 -6.54 4.84
N THR A 157 -7.67 -7.41 4.82
CA THR A 157 -9.07 -7.06 4.61
C THR A 157 -10.02 -8.01 5.33
N HIS A 158 -11.15 -7.47 5.74
CA HIS A 158 -12.31 -8.25 6.19
C HIS A 158 -13.47 -8.12 5.18
N TYR A 159 -13.24 -7.56 4.00
CA TYR A 159 -14.28 -7.24 3.02
C TYR A 159 -14.18 -8.12 1.76
N GLN A 160 -15.10 -9.07 1.63
CA GLN A 160 -15.13 -10.06 0.54
C GLN A 160 -15.07 -9.42 -0.86
N LYS A 161 -15.81 -8.31 -1.08
CA LYS A 161 -15.88 -7.67 -2.39
C LYS A 161 -14.53 -7.26 -2.96
N LEU A 162 -13.54 -6.90 -2.11
CA LEU A 162 -12.22 -6.57 -2.61
C LEU A 162 -11.58 -7.75 -3.34
N LEU A 163 -11.79 -8.98 -2.83
CA LEU A 163 -11.23 -10.20 -3.42
C LEU A 163 -11.98 -10.68 -4.68
N GLU A 164 -13.12 -10.10 -5.00
CA GLU A 164 -13.75 -10.27 -6.31
C GLU A 164 -12.97 -9.51 -7.40
N TYR A 165 -12.35 -8.38 -7.04
CA TYR A 165 -11.56 -7.54 -7.95
C TYR A 165 -10.06 -7.86 -7.92
N ILE A 166 -9.53 -8.25 -6.76
CA ILE A 166 -8.11 -8.62 -6.59
C ILE A 166 -8.07 -10.09 -6.18
N VAL A 167 -7.81 -10.97 -7.14
CA VAL A 167 -7.70 -12.40 -6.85
C VAL A 167 -6.37 -12.64 -6.13
N PRO A 168 -6.39 -13.18 -4.89
CA PRO A 168 -5.17 -13.51 -4.17
C PRO A 168 -4.56 -14.81 -4.68
N ASP A 169 -3.24 -14.88 -4.73
CA ASP A 169 -2.50 -16.13 -5.02
C ASP A 169 -2.43 -17.01 -3.78
N VAL A 170 -2.32 -16.37 -2.60
CA VAL A 170 -2.26 -17.05 -1.29
C VAL A 170 -3.11 -16.31 -0.27
N VAL A 171 -3.81 -17.06 0.56
CA VAL A 171 -4.61 -16.56 1.68
C VAL A 171 -4.06 -17.11 2.98
N HIS A 172 -3.83 -16.23 3.95
CA HIS A 172 -3.44 -16.58 5.31
C HIS A 172 -4.53 -16.18 6.29
N ILE A 173 -4.89 -17.07 7.19
CA ILE A 173 -5.78 -16.76 8.31
C ILE A 173 -4.93 -16.51 9.54
N LEU A 174 -5.06 -15.29 10.09
CA LEU A 174 -4.38 -14.86 11.30
C LEU A 174 -5.37 -14.92 12.47
N LYS A 175 -5.01 -15.66 13.53
CA LYS A 175 -5.78 -15.77 14.77
C LYS A 175 -4.83 -15.70 15.95
N ASP A 176 -5.14 -14.88 16.94
CA ASP A 176 -4.33 -14.70 18.16
C ASP A 176 -2.82 -14.46 17.89
N GLY A 177 -2.52 -13.71 16.81
CA GLY A 177 -1.16 -13.36 16.42
C GLY A 177 -0.40 -14.47 15.68
N GLN A 178 -1.06 -15.57 15.31
CA GLN A 178 -0.45 -16.70 14.58
C GLN A 178 -1.18 -16.97 13.27
N ILE A 179 -0.44 -17.38 12.24
CA ILE A 179 -1.03 -17.91 11.03
C ILE A 179 -1.46 -19.35 11.31
N VAL A 180 -2.79 -19.54 11.42
CA VAL A 180 -3.38 -20.85 11.73
C VAL A 180 -3.65 -21.69 10.50
N ARG A 181 -3.87 -21.03 9.34
CA ARG A 181 -4.13 -21.73 8.07
C ARG A 181 -3.63 -20.93 6.89
N THR A 182 -3.16 -21.63 5.86
CA THR A 182 -2.73 -21.06 4.59
C THR A 182 -3.35 -21.88 3.45
N GLY A 183 -3.87 -21.20 2.42
CA GLY A 183 -4.51 -21.82 1.26
C GLY A 183 -4.65 -20.84 0.10
N GLY A 184 -5.42 -21.21 -0.89
CA GLY A 184 -5.79 -20.36 -2.02
C GLY A 184 -7.07 -19.55 -1.73
N ARG A 185 -7.68 -19.02 -2.80
CA ARG A 185 -8.92 -18.23 -2.72
C ARG A 185 -10.06 -18.96 -2.03
N GLU A 186 -10.15 -20.28 -2.20
CA GLU A 186 -11.16 -21.14 -1.58
C GLU A 186 -11.18 -21.02 -0.05
N LEU A 187 -10.02 -20.72 0.56
CA LEU A 187 -9.92 -20.51 1.99
C LEU A 187 -10.63 -19.22 2.42
N ALA A 188 -10.53 -18.15 1.64
CA ALA A 188 -11.26 -16.91 1.88
C ALA A 188 -12.78 -17.15 1.77
N ASP A 189 -13.22 -17.85 0.72
CA ASP A 189 -14.64 -18.17 0.51
C ASP A 189 -15.20 -19.03 1.65
N LEU A 190 -14.40 -19.93 2.22
CA LEU A 190 -14.76 -20.74 3.38
C LEU A 190 -15.01 -19.88 4.63
N VAL A 191 -14.08 -18.93 4.91
CA VAL A 191 -14.20 -18.02 6.06
C VAL A 191 -15.46 -17.18 5.96
N TRP A 192 -15.78 -16.65 4.78
CA TRP A 192 -16.99 -15.84 4.63
C TRP A 192 -18.28 -16.62 4.72
N LYS A 193 -18.29 -17.86 4.28
CA LYS A 193 -19.48 -18.71 4.33
C LYS A 193 -19.77 -19.22 5.75
N ASN A 194 -18.74 -19.59 6.48
CA ASN A 194 -18.86 -20.31 7.75
C ASN A 194 -18.40 -19.49 8.97
N GLY A 195 -17.84 -18.26 8.76
CA GLY A 195 -17.14 -17.54 9.81
C GLY A 195 -15.79 -18.18 10.15
N PHE A 196 -15.24 -17.79 11.30
CA PHE A 196 -13.98 -18.36 11.80
C PHE A 196 -14.19 -19.65 12.61
N GLU A 197 -15.45 -20.07 12.82
CA GLU A 197 -15.78 -21.33 13.48
C GLU A 197 -15.44 -22.50 12.53
N GLY A 198 -14.70 -23.50 13.01
CA GLY A 198 -14.29 -24.67 12.21
C GLY A 198 -13.04 -24.48 11.34
N ILE A 199 -12.30 -23.37 11.50
CA ILE A 199 -11.03 -23.17 10.81
C ILE A 199 -9.88 -23.91 11.54
N ASP A 200 -10.07 -24.22 12.79
CA ASP A 200 -9.07 -24.89 13.65
C ASP A 200 -9.09 -26.43 13.50
N GLU A 201 -9.99 -26.98 12.65
CA GLU A 201 -10.04 -28.40 12.26
C GLU A 201 -9.40 -28.58 10.86
#